data_a455471a68e73a74ef36e5e9bae3d6dc
#
_entry.id   a455471a68e73a74ef36e5e9bae3d6dc
#
_cell.length_a   1.000
_cell.length_b   1.000
_cell.length_c   1.000
_cell.angle_alpha   90.00
_cell.angle_beta   90.00
_cell.angle_gamma   90.00
#
_symmetry.space_group_name_H-M   'P 1'
#
loop_
_entity.id
_entity.type
_entity.pdbx_description
1 polymer ?
#
loop_
_entity_poly.entity_id
_entity_poly.type
_entity_poly.pdbx_seq_one_letter_code
_entity_poly.pdbx_strand_id
1 'polypeptide(L)'
;MKFTFLPIFLSFCFCAFVTQKITAQKDSSFTLSKTIAGNFSYFTADNLDNIYLVNTANQLKKINSNGDSAGVFNDVRKYGKLTSIDATNPLKLLLYYQNFSTIVVLDRFLNIRNTINLRKQNIFKVKTITTSYDNNIWLFDEGDAKLKKIDDNGEVLSETVDLRQIFDTLPSPSKVIDRDGFVYLYDENKGFYIFDYYGALKNKIPFLHWKNVEVIGKDIYGFGDSCLYQYPLSSLNLKEYILPKSFSTATEIEIENNKVYLLKEDGLQVYKVQ
;
A
#
# COMPACT_ATOMS: atom_id res chain seq x y z
N MET A 1 39.17 72.83 30.07
CA MET A 1 38.07 71.95 29.62
C MET A 1 38.58 71.08 28.50
N LYS A 2 38.89 69.80 28.76
CA LYS A 2 39.33 68.84 27.74
C LYS A 2 38.15 67.94 27.42
N PHE A 3 37.69 67.95 26.18
CA PHE A 3 36.69 67.05 25.67
C PHE A 3 37.40 65.79 25.14
N THR A 4 37.13 64.65 25.75
CA THR A 4 37.56 63.33 25.26
C THR A 4 36.47 62.74 24.38
N PHE A 5 36.77 62.57 23.12
CA PHE A 5 35.96 61.81 22.17
C PHE A 5 36.12 60.31 22.38
N LEU A 6 35.02 59.60 22.61
CA LEU A 6 34.95 58.16 22.71
C LEU A 6 34.49 57.60 21.34
N PRO A 7 35.21 56.69 20.67
CA PRO A 7 34.76 56.11 19.40
C PRO A 7 33.75 54.99 19.65
N ILE A 8 32.57 55.10 19.08
CA ILE A 8 31.54 54.05 19.04
C ILE A 8 31.97 53.03 18.01
N PHE A 9 32.33 51.81 18.47
CA PHE A 9 32.58 50.64 17.64
C PHE A 9 31.27 50.03 17.20
N LEU A 10 30.89 50.24 15.93
CA LEU A 10 29.71 49.63 15.31
C LEU A 10 30.10 48.18 14.88
N SER A 11 29.72 47.18 15.70
CA SER A 11 29.94 45.77 15.38
C SER A 11 28.93 45.34 14.30
N PHE A 12 29.40 45.20 13.07
CA PHE A 12 28.63 44.68 11.95
C PHE A 12 28.58 43.14 12.07
N CYS A 13 27.47 42.61 12.61
CA CYS A 13 27.24 41.15 12.69
C CYS A 13 26.90 40.65 11.29
N PHE A 14 27.88 40.03 10.65
CA PHE A 14 27.76 39.40 9.33
C PHE A 14 27.04 38.05 9.54
N CYS A 15 25.71 38.04 9.41
CA CYS A 15 24.96 36.78 9.31
C CYS A 15 25.29 36.07 8.01
N ALA A 16 26.24 35.13 8.07
CA ALA A 16 26.47 34.19 7.00
C ALA A 16 25.26 33.27 6.84
N PHE A 17 24.43 33.54 5.86
CA PHE A 17 23.42 32.59 5.39
C PHE A 17 24.15 31.37 4.83
N VAL A 18 24.25 30.32 5.62
CA VAL A 18 24.65 29.00 5.14
C VAL A 18 23.48 28.46 4.29
N THR A 19 23.55 28.70 2.99
CA THR A 19 22.67 28.00 2.04
C THR A 19 23.06 26.53 2.07
N GLN A 20 22.33 25.71 2.82
CA GLN A 20 22.40 24.26 2.67
C GLN A 20 21.99 23.94 1.24
N LYS A 21 22.97 23.55 0.43
CA LYS A 21 22.72 22.91 -0.85
C LYS A 21 22.00 21.60 -0.54
N ILE A 22 20.70 21.57 -0.79
CA ILE A 22 19.96 20.31 -0.93
C ILE A 22 20.63 19.60 -2.12
N THR A 23 21.50 18.64 -1.84
CA THR A 23 22.03 17.75 -2.86
C THR A 23 20.84 16.93 -3.34
N ALA A 24 20.32 17.26 -4.52
CA ALA A 24 19.37 16.41 -5.23
C ALA A 24 20.00 15.01 -5.32
N GLN A 25 19.38 14.05 -4.65
CA GLN A 25 19.85 12.68 -4.64
C GLN A 25 19.71 12.15 -6.07
N LYS A 26 20.79 11.50 -6.53
CA LYS A 26 20.98 10.91 -7.86
C LYS A 26 19.68 10.27 -8.36
N ASP A 27 19.27 10.59 -9.60
CA ASP A 27 18.13 9.98 -10.29
C ASP A 27 18.11 8.47 -10.03
N SER A 28 17.07 7.99 -9.39
CA SER A 28 16.81 6.56 -9.31
C SER A 28 16.61 6.09 -10.74
N SER A 29 17.52 5.24 -11.22
CA SER A 29 17.45 4.79 -12.60
C SER A 29 16.35 3.74 -12.71
N PHE A 30 15.17 4.16 -13.19
CA PHE A 30 14.10 3.26 -13.57
C PHE A 30 14.37 2.68 -14.96
N THR A 31 14.62 1.39 -15.05
CA THR A 31 14.87 0.72 -16.34
C THR A 31 13.68 -0.14 -16.71
N LEU A 32 13.04 0.14 -17.87
CA LEU A 32 11.95 -0.68 -18.41
C LEU A 32 12.46 -2.11 -18.64
N SER A 33 11.80 -3.09 -17.99
CA SER A 33 12.18 -4.50 -18.07
C SER A 33 11.15 -5.35 -18.82
N LYS A 34 9.87 -4.97 -18.79
CA LYS A 34 8.80 -5.74 -19.42
C LYS A 34 7.62 -4.85 -19.76
N THR A 35 6.94 -5.18 -20.86
CA THR A 35 5.62 -4.62 -21.23
C THR A 35 4.66 -5.76 -21.51
N ILE A 36 3.46 -5.69 -20.94
CA ILE A 36 2.35 -6.63 -21.18
C ILE A 36 1.23 -5.83 -21.79
N ALA A 37 1.04 -5.97 -23.10
CA ALA A 37 -0.03 -5.27 -23.81
C ALA A 37 -1.40 -5.85 -23.43
N GLY A 38 -2.40 -4.97 -23.34
CA GLY A 38 -3.77 -5.36 -23.03
C GLY A 38 -4.57 -4.22 -22.41
N ASN A 39 -5.87 -4.42 -22.33
CA ASN A 39 -6.77 -3.47 -21.69
C ASN A 39 -7.14 -4.01 -20.30
N PHE A 40 -6.47 -3.48 -19.27
CA PHE A 40 -6.62 -3.91 -17.89
C PHE A 40 -7.23 -2.78 -17.05
N SER A 41 -8.10 -3.15 -16.11
CA SER A 41 -8.75 -2.22 -15.19
C SER A 41 -8.10 -2.20 -13.81
N TYR A 42 -7.30 -3.22 -13.48
CA TYR A 42 -6.62 -3.35 -12.20
C TYR A 42 -5.48 -4.37 -12.32
N PHE A 43 -4.47 -4.25 -11.49
CA PHE A 43 -3.42 -5.25 -11.34
C PHE A 43 -2.91 -5.30 -9.91
N THR A 44 -2.17 -6.34 -9.58
CA THR A 44 -1.25 -6.43 -8.44
C THR A 44 -0.14 -7.43 -8.73
N ALA A 45 0.96 -7.35 -8.01
CA ALA A 45 2.07 -8.28 -8.10
C ALA A 45 2.33 -8.96 -6.75
N ASP A 46 2.94 -10.13 -6.78
CA ASP A 46 3.39 -10.81 -5.56
C ASP A 46 4.93 -10.85 -5.46
N ASN A 47 5.42 -11.28 -4.31
CA ASN A 47 6.85 -11.36 -4.00
C ASN A 47 7.60 -12.48 -4.77
N LEU A 48 6.91 -13.28 -5.59
CA LEU A 48 7.49 -14.25 -6.53
C LEU A 48 7.47 -13.74 -7.97
N ASP A 49 7.21 -12.41 -8.17
CA ASP A 49 7.09 -11.77 -9.47
C ASP A 49 5.93 -12.28 -10.35
N ASN A 50 4.93 -12.94 -9.76
CA ASN A 50 3.69 -13.17 -10.49
C ASN A 50 2.90 -11.88 -10.57
N ILE A 51 2.24 -11.67 -11.70
CA ILE A 51 1.40 -10.51 -11.95
C ILE A 51 -0.04 -10.98 -12.14
N TYR A 52 -0.93 -10.34 -11.43
CA TYR A 52 -2.37 -10.61 -11.47
C TYR A 52 -3.07 -9.45 -12.18
N LEU A 53 -3.63 -9.70 -13.35
CA LEU A 53 -4.21 -8.71 -14.25
C LEU A 53 -5.72 -8.90 -14.31
N VAL A 54 -6.48 -7.86 -14.07
CA VAL A 54 -7.94 -7.85 -14.25
C VAL A 54 -8.27 -7.05 -15.50
N ASN A 55 -8.91 -7.67 -16.46
CA ASN A 55 -9.34 -6.98 -17.68
C ASN A 55 -10.65 -6.20 -17.45
N THR A 56 -11.05 -5.41 -18.43
CA THR A 56 -12.30 -4.62 -18.38
C THR A 56 -13.58 -5.46 -18.31
N ALA A 57 -13.50 -6.76 -18.65
CA ALA A 57 -14.58 -7.72 -18.45
C ALA A 57 -14.55 -8.39 -17.05
N ASN A 58 -13.69 -7.87 -16.14
CA ASN A 58 -13.51 -8.33 -14.77
C ASN A 58 -13.00 -9.78 -14.67
N GLN A 59 -12.28 -10.27 -15.69
CA GLN A 59 -11.59 -11.55 -15.65
C GLN A 59 -10.20 -11.35 -15.06
N LEU A 60 -9.81 -12.22 -14.11
CA LEU A 60 -8.48 -12.24 -13.53
C LEU A 60 -7.60 -13.23 -14.29
N LYS A 61 -6.43 -12.76 -14.72
CA LYS A 61 -5.36 -13.57 -15.34
C LYS A 61 -4.10 -13.49 -14.51
N LYS A 62 -3.49 -14.65 -14.23
CA LYS A 62 -2.17 -14.73 -13.61
C LYS A 62 -1.11 -14.92 -14.69
N ILE A 63 -0.06 -14.09 -14.64
CA ILE A 63 1.16 -14.19 -15.43
C ILE A 63 2.28 -14.55 -14.46
N ASN A 64 3.04 -15.62 -14.75
CA ASN A 64 4.18 -15.99 -13.91
C ASN A 64 5.41 -15.10 -14.17
N SER A 65 6.46 -15.27 -13.37
CA SER A 65 7.71 -14.49 -13.49
C SER A 65 8.36 -14.62 -14.87
N ASN A 66 8.19 -15.77 -15.57
CA ASN A 66 8.69 -15.99 -16.93
C ASN A 66 7.87 -15.24 -18.00
N GLY A 67 6.65 -14.83 -17.68
CA GLY A 67 5.73 -14.15 -18.59
C GLY A 67 4.67 -15.05 -19.19
N ASP A 68 4.58 -16.32 -18.75
CA ASP A 68 3.58 -17.26 -19.23
C ASP A 68 2.26 -17.08 -18.50
N SER A 69 1.16 -17.36 -19.19
CA SER A 69 -0.17 -17.40 -18.57
C SER A 69 -0.26 -18.62 -17.64
N ALA A 70 -0.39 -18.37 -16.34
CA ALA A 70 -0.41 -19.41 -15.31
C ALA A 70 -1.82 -19.75 -14.79
N GLY A 71 -2.85 -19.02 -15.23
CA GLY A 71 -4.22 -19.29 -14.84
C GLY A 71 -5.16 -18.14 -15.21
N VAL A 72 -6.47 -18.47 -15.27
CA VAL A 72 -7.54 -17.49 -15.48
C VAL A 72 -8.67 -17.81 -14.51
N PHE A 73 -9.19 -16.76 -13.84
CA PHE A 73 -10.39 -16.87 -13.02
C PHE A 73 -11.47 -15.93 -13.58
N ASN A 74 -12.65 -16.48 -13.81
CA ASN A 74 -13.75 -15.74 -14.40
C ASN A 74 -15.08 -16.15 -13.76
N ASP A 75 -15.45 -15.48 -12.68
CA ASP A 75 -16.72 -15.75 -11.99
C ASP A 75 -17.53 -14.46 -11.72
N VAL A 76 -17.45 -13.53 -12.66
CA VAL A 76 -18.10 -12.20 -12.58
C VAL A 76 -19.60 -12.32 -12.30
N ARG A 77 -20.26 -13.29 -12.92
CA ARG A 77 -21.72 -13.45 -12.76
C ARG A 77 -22.13 -13.80 -11.34
N LYS A 78 -21.26 -14.47 -10.60
CA LYS A 78 -21.53 -14.94 -9.25
C LYS A 78 -21.21 -13.92 -8.17
N TYR A 79 -20.08 -13.20 -8.34
CA TYR A 79 -19.55 -12.31 -7.29
C TYR A 79 -19.59 -10.83 -7.68
N GLY A 80 -19.95 -10.50 -8.93
CA GLY A 80 -20.01 -9.12 -9.43
C GLY A 80 -18.62 -8.52 -9.66
N LYS A 81 -18.51 -7.18 -9.56
CA LYS A 81 -17.26 -6.47 -9.81
C LYS A 81 -16.26 -6.71 -8.68
N LEU A 82 -15.06 -7.16 -9.05
CA LEU A 82 -13.92 -7.29 -8.15
C LEU A 82 -13.50 -5.91 -7.64
N THR A 83 -13.29 -5.78 -6.33
CA THR A 83 -12.88 -4.53 -5.69
C THR A 83 -11.37 -4.49 -5.49
N SER A 84 -10.79 -5.55 -4.94
CA SER A 84 -9.35 -5.64 -4.70
C SER A 84 -8.87 -7.09 -4.71
N ILE A 85 -7.57 -7.25 -4.93
CA ILE A 85 -6.86 -8.52 -4.82
C ILE A 85 -5.77 -8.32 -3.77
N ASP A 86 -5.69 -9.26 -2.83
CA ASP A 86 -4.52 -9.39 -1.96
C ASP A 86 -3.69 -10.59 -2.42
N ALA A 87 -2.47 -10.31 -2.86
CA ALA A 87 -1.49 -11.29 -3.33
C ALA A 87 -0.28 -11.40 -2.38
N THR A 88 -0.42 -10.94 -1.14
CA THR A 88 0.64 -10.99 -0.12
C THR A 88 1.17 -12.40 0.07
N ASN A 89 0.30 -13.42 0.00
CA ASN A 89 0.69 -14.82 -0.05
C ASN A 89 0.47 -15.42 -1.44
N PRO A 90 1.53 -15.74 -2.22
CA PRO A 90 1.39 -16.31 -3.56
C PRO A 90 0.69 -17.66 -3.63
N LEU A 91 0.56 -18.36 -2.50
CA LEU A 91 -0.11 -19.67 -2.39
C LEU A 91 -1.59 -19.53 -2.02
N LYS A 92 -2.01 -18.33 -1.58
CA LYS A 92 -3.36 -18.00 -1.13
C LYS A 92 -3.73 -16.60 -1.57
N LEU A 93 -4.46 -16.49 -2.66
CA LEU A 93 -4.93 -15.21 -3.19
C LEU A 93 -6.30 -14.88 -2.61
N LEU A 94 -6.50 -13.65 -2.16
CA LEU A 94 -7.80 -13.19 -1.70
C LEU A 94 -8.39 -12.23 -2.74
N LEU A 95 -9.60 -12.54 -3.22
CA LEU A 95 -10.38 -11.66 -4.07
C LEU A 95 -11.50 -11.04 -3.22
N TYR A 96 -11.55 -9.73 -3.11
CA TYR A 96 -12.59 -9.06 -2.34
C TYR A 96 -13.62 -8.38 -3.24
N TYR A 97 -14.88 -8.75 -3.01
CA TYR A 97 -16.06 -8.23 -3.68
C TYR A 97 -16.88 -7.42 -2.68
N GLN A 98 -16.56 -6.14 -2.54
CA GLN A 98 -17.13 -5.26 -1.51
C GLN A 98 -18.66 -5.16 -1.58
N ASN A 99 -19.23 -5.02 -2.78
CA ASN A 99 -20.68 -4.89 -2.96
C ASN A 99 -21.46 -6.08 -2.41
N PHE A 100 -20.87 -7.27 -2.42
CA PHE A 100 -21.46 -8.50 -1.90
C PHE A 100 -20.90 -8.88 -0.53
N SER A 101 -19.97 -8.09 0.04
CA SER A 101 -19.26 -8.38 1.30
C SER A 101 -18.69 -9.80 1.29
N THR A 102 -18.06 -10.19 0.16
CA THR A 102 -17.61 -11.56 -0.07
C THR A 102 -16.12 -11.60 -0.36
N ILE A 103 -15.42 -12.49 0.31
CA ILE A 103 -14.01 -12.83 0.02
C ILE A 103 -14.01 -14.20 -0.66
N VAL A 104 -13.37 -14.29 -1.82
CA VAL A 104 -13.09 -15.56 -2.49
C VAL A 104 -11.63 -15.90 -2.28
N VAL A 105 -11.37 -17.04 -1.69
CA VAL A 105 -10.02 -17.55 -1.43
C VAL A 105 -9.63 -18.49 -2.56
N LEU A 106 -8.56 -18.15 -3.28
CA LEU A 106 -8.02 -18.96 -4.36
C LEU A 106 -6.69 -19.61 -3.95
N ASP A 107 -6.38 -20.76 -4.57
CA ASP A 107 -5.05 -21.35 -4.52
C ASP A 107 -4.11 -20.70 -5.55
N ARG A 108 -2.84 -21.15 -5.58
CA ARG A 108 -1.83 -20.63 -6.51
C ARG A 108 -2.17 -20.84 -7.99
N PHE A 109 -3.11 -21.73 -8.31
CA PHE A 109 -3.58 -22.04 -9.67
C PHE A 109 -4.87 -21.34 -10.03
N LEU A 110 -5.36 -20.43 -9.13
CA LEU A 110 -6.62 -19.73 -9.22
C LEU A 110 -7.88 -20.63 -9.09
N ASN A 111 -7.78 -21.79 -8.46
CA ASN A 111 -8.95 -22.58 -8.10
C ASN A 111 -9.55 -22.04 -6.79
N ILE A 112 -10.88 -22.01 -6.71
CA ILE A 112 -11.59 -21.62 -5.48
C ILE A 112 -11.31 -22.67 -4.40
N ARG A 113 -10.75 -22.24 -3.28
CA ARG A 113 -10.62 -23.03 -2.06
C ARG A 113 -11.80 -22.80 -1.12
N ASN A 114 -12.18 -21.55 -0.96
CA ASN A 114 -13.29 -21.16 -0.08
C ASN A 114 -13.93 -19.85 -0.52
N THR A 115 -15.12 -19.58 0.03
CA THR A 115 -15.86 -18.33 -0.15
C THR A 115 -16.44 -17.89 1.19
N ILE A 116 -16.03 -16.72 1.66
CA ILE A 116 -16.43 -16.16 2.94
C ILE A 116 -17.44 -15.05 2.70
N ASN A 117 -18.63 -15.19 3.24
CA ASN A 117 -19.62 -14.11 3.24
C ASN A 117 -19.57 -13.37 4.58
N LEU A 118 -19.01 -12.16 4.57
CA LEU A 118 -18.80 -11.36 5.77
C LEU A 118 -20.11 -10.97 6.47
N ARG A 119 -21.21 -10.81 5.72
CA ARG A 119 -22.51 -10.48 6.31
C ARG A 119 -23.05 -11.60 7.22
N LYS A 120 -22.74 -12.86 6.91
CA LYS A 120 -23.09 -14.01 7.76
C LYS A 120 -22.36 -13.98 9.10
N GLN A 121 -21.24 -13.26 9.17
CA GLN A 121 -20.43 -13.06 10.37
C GLN A 121 -20.72 -11.72 11.05
N ASN A 122 -21.80 -11.04 10.67
CA ASN A 122 -22.15 -9.69 11.16
C ASN A 122 -21.09 -8.62 10.87
N ILE A 123 -20.30 -8.80 9.81
CA ILE A 123 -19.30 -7.85 9.33
C ILE A 123 -19.85 -7.18 8.07
N PHE A 124 -20.19 -5.90 8.13
CA PHE A 124 -20.97 -5.26 7.07
C PHE A 124 -20.22 -4.18 6.30
N LYS A 125 -19.22 -3.54 6.91
CA LYS A 125 -18.61 -2.34 6.35
C LYS A 125 -17.09 -2.45 6.31
N VAL A 126 -16.61 -3.17 5.32
CA VAL A 126 -15.17 -3.39 5.08
C VAL A 126 -14.77 -2.74 3.75
N LYS A 127 -13.67 -2.01 3.72
CA LYS A 127 -13.10 -1.43 2.49
C LYS A 127 -11.93 -2.24 1.95
N THR A 128 -11.13 -2.80 2.83
CA THR A 128 -9.88 -3.44 2.48
C THR A 128 -9.60 -4.62 3.39
N ILE A 129 -8.93 -5.61 2.85
CA ILE A 129 -8.53 -6.84 3.51
C ILE A 129 -7.08 -7.14 3.19
N THR A 130 -6.41 -7.97 3.99
CA THR A 130 -5.08 -8.52 3.67
C THR A 130 -4.90 -9.88 4.32
N THR A 131 -4.02 -10.71 3.75
CA THR A 131 -3.59 -11.97 4.34
C THR A 131 -2.68 -11.68 5.54
N SER A 132 -2.95 -12.33 6.68
CA SER A 132 -2.12 -12.31 7.86
C SER A 132 -0.92 -13.26 7.73
N TYR A 133 0.14 -13.03 8.52
CA TYR A 133 1.34 -13.87 8.57
C TYR A 133 1.03 -15.36 8.86
N ASP A 134 -0.06 -15.64 9.59
CA ASP A 134 -0.53 -16.97 9.96
C ASP A 134 -1.58 -17.54 8.99
N ASN A 135 -1.66 -16.98 7.77
CA ASN A 135 -2.63 -17.33 6.71
C ASN A 135 -4.10 -17.03 7.03
N ASN A 136 -4.39 -16.34 8.12
CA ASN A 136 -5.71 -15.78 8.39
C ASN A 136 -5.90 -14.47 7.61
N ILE A 137 -6.96 -13.72 7.87
CA ILE A 137 -7.32 -12.53 7.12
C ILE A 137 -7.51 -11.37 8.08
N TRP A 138 -6.76 -10.28 7.89
CA TRP A 138 -7.02 -9.01 8.53
C TRP A 138 -8.01 -8.18 7.72
N LEU A 139 -8.92 -7.51 8.42
CA LEU A 139 -9.84 -6.53 7.86
C LEU A 139 -10.14 -5.44 8.88
N PHE A 140 -10.49 -4.25 8.40
CA PHE A 140 -11.03 -3.20 9.25
C PHE A 140 -12.54 -3.08 9.05
N ASP A 141 -13.29 -3.38 10.13
CA ASP A 141 -14.74 -3.21 10.14
C ASP A 141 -15.09 -1.80 10.61
N GLU A 142 -15.46 -0.94 9.67
CA GLU A 142 -15.87 0.45 9.95
C GLU A 142 -17.17 0.53 10.78
N GLY A 143 -18.00 -0.50 10.73
CA GLY A 143 -19.24 -0.55 11.51
C GLY A 143 -18.97 -0.68 13.02
N ASP A 144 -18.10 -1.60 13.37
CA ASP A 144 -17.69 -1.86 14.75
C ASP A 144 -16.52 -0.96 15.18
N ALA A 145 -15.88 -0.26 14.21
CA ALA A 145 -14.66 0.52 14.42
C ALA A 145 -13.52 -0.33 14.99
N LYS A 146 -13.34 -1.53 14.47
CA LYS A 146 -12.34 -2.51 14.94
C LYS A 146 -11.51 -3.07 13.80
N LEU A 147 -10.22 -3.26 14.04
CA LEU A 147 -9.38 -4.14 13.26
C LEU A 147 -9.67 -5.57 13.72
N LYS A 148 -10.07 -6.45 12.81
CA LYS A 148 -10.43 -7.84 13.10
C LYS A 148 -9.54 -8.80 12.32
N LYS A 149 -9.19 -9.93 12.93
CA LYS A 149 -8.60 -11.08 12.27
C LYS A 149 -9.62 -12.20 12.20
N ILE A 150 -9.88 -12.72 11.01
CA ILE A 150 -10.81 -13.81 10.76
C ILE A 150 -10.09 -15.01 10.15
N ASP A 151 -10.64 -16.20 10.37
CA ASP A 151 -10.18 -17.43 9.71
C ASP A 151 -10.77 -17.60 8.30
N ASP A 152 -10.47 -18.74 7.65
CA ASP A 152 -11.00 -19.06 6.32
C ASP A 152 -12.50 -19.38 6.32
N ASN A 153 -13.14 -19.56 7.48
CA ASN A 153 -14.59 -19.71 7.62
C ASN A 153 -15.28 -18.38 7.88
N GLY A 154 -14.49 -17.33 8.14
CA GLY A 154 -14.97 -16.00 8.50
C GLY A 154 -15.19 -15.80 10.00
N GLU A 155 -14.82 -16.76 10.84
CA GLU A 155 -14.91 -16.64 12.29
C GLU A 155 -13.88 -15.66 12.82
N VAL A 156 -14.29 -14.76 13.74
CA VAL A 156 -13.40 -13.77 14.33
C VAL A 156 -12.47 -14.44 15.33
N LEU A 157 -11.19 -14.43 15.07
CA LEU A 157 -10.13 -14.98 15.92
C LEU A 157 -9.63 -13.98 16.95
N SER A 158 -9.52 -12.71 16.56
CA SER A 158 -9.09 -11.61 17.41
C SER A 158 -9.59 -10.28 16.87
N GLU A 159 -9.74 -9.30 17.75
CA GLU A 159 -10.11 -7.93 17.38
C GLU A 159 -9.52 -6.92 18.35
N THR A 160 -9.35 -5.68 17.89
CA THR A 160 -8.96 -4.56 18.75
C THR A 160 -10.12 -4.15 19.66
N VAL A 161 -9.82 -3.32 20.65
CA VAL A 161 -10.87 -2.51 21.30
C VAL A 161 -11.57 -1.64 20.25
N ASP A 162 -12.77 -1.17 20.58
CA ASP A 162 -13.46 -0.19 19.74
C ASP A 162 -12.60 1.09 19.63
N LEU A 163 -12.15 1.41 18.40
CA LEU A 163 -11.23 2.53 18.17
C LEU A 163 -11.86 3.90 18.44
N ARG A 164 -13.21 3.98 18.61
CA ARG A 164 -13.89 5.20 19.09
C ARG A 164 -13.51 5.56 20.53
N GLN A 165 -12.98 4.61 21.29
CA GLN A 165 -12.49 4.86 22.65
C GLN A 165 -11.11 5.53 22.69
N ILE A 166 -10.36 5.47 21.59
CA ILE A 166 -8.97 5.98 21.52
C ILE A 166 -8.77 7.07 20.46
N PHE A 167 -9.72 7.26 19.55
CA PHE A 167 -9.62 8.27 18.50
C PHE A 167 -10.90 9.11 18.43
N ASP A 168 -10.76 10.42 18.47
CA ASP A 168 -11.87 11.37 18.25
C ASP A 168 -12.45 11.22 16.84
N THR A 169 -11.62 10.90 15.88
CA THR A 169 -12.01 10.66 14.49
C THR A 169 -11.46 9.32 14.02
N LEU A 170 -12.36 8.41 13.68
CA LEU A 170 -12.01 7.06 13.23
C LEU A 170 -11.19 7.07 11.93
N PRO A 171 -10.21 6.18 11.77
CA PRO A 171 -9.62 5.92 10.47
C PRO A 171 -10.64 5.27 9.54
N SER A 172 -10.53 5.59 8.24
CA SER A 172 -11.25 4.92 7.17
C SER A 172 -10.24 4.38 6.15
N PRO A 173 -9.54 3.27 6.52
CA PRO A 173 -8.37 2.83 5.79
C PRO A 173 -8.71 2.38 4.37
N SER A 174 -7.89 2.83 3.42
CA SER A 174 -7.89 2.37 2.04
C SER A 174 -6.98 1.14 1.84
N LYS A 175 -6.04 0.91 2.76
CA LYS A 175 -5.12 -0.24 2.73
C LYS A 175 -4.90 -0.80 4.14
N VAL A 176 -4.83 -2.13 4.23
CA VAL A 176 -4.34 -2.88 5.40
C VAL A 176 -3.15 -3.68 4.96
N ILE A 177 -2.05 -3.68 5.72
CA ILE A 177 -0.82 -4.42 5.41
C ILE A 177 -0.39 -5.16 6.68
N ASP A 178 -0.09 -6.45 6.56
CA ASP A 178 0.55 -7.25 7.62
C ASP A 178 2.03 -7.42 7.28
N ARG A 179 2.92 -6.87 8.11
CA ARG A 179 4.35 -6.99 7.90
C ARG A 179 5.14 -6.88 9.19
N ASP A 180 6.12 -7.77 9.33
CA ASP A 180 7.18 -7.71 10.36
C ASP A 180 6.66 -7.54 11.80
N GLY A 181 5.57 -8.27 12.15
CA GLY A 181 4.98 -8.26 13.50
C GLY A 181 3.94 -7.17 13.73
N PHE A 182 3.60 -6.40 12.71
CA PHE A 182 2.66 -5.29 12.80
C PHE A 182 1.59 -5.32 11.73
N VAL A 183 0.44 -4.72 12.03
CA VAL A 183 -0.63 -4.44 11.08
C VAL A 183 -0.73 -2.94 10.88
N TYR A 184 -0.56 -2.52 9.64
CA TYR A 184 -0.62 -1.12 9.23
C TYR A 184 -1.99 -0.84 8.62
N LEU A 185 -2.71 0.11 9.17
CA LEU A 185 -3.89 0.70 8.54
C LEU A 185 -3.48 2.03 7.91
N TYR A 186 -3.69 2.19 6.63
CA TYR A 186 -3.43 3.45 5.95
C TYR A 186 -4.72 4.16 5.57
N ASP A 187 -4.88 5.39 6.06
CA ASP A 187 -5.93 6.32 5.70
C ASP A 187 -5.28 7.51 4.98
N GLU A 188 -5.67 7.79 3.74
CA GLU A 188 -5.07 8.84 2.91
C GLU A 188 -5.11 10.23 3.55
N ASN A 189 -6.11 10.49 4.40
CA ASN A 189 -6.30 11.78 5.06
C ASN A 189 -5.73 11.85 6.48
N LYS A 190 -5.29 10.70 7.03
CA LYS A 190 -4.85 10.62 8.45
C LYS A 190 -3.50 9.92 8.63
N GLY A 191 -2.98 9.29 7.57
CA GLY A 191 -1.71 8.55 7.59
C GLY A 191 -1.84 7.13 8.11
N PHE A 192 -0.74 6.59 8.61
CA PHE A 192 -0.64 5.23 9.10
C PHE A 192 -0.99 5.11 10.58
N TYR A 193 -1.73 4.05 10.92
CA TYR A 193 -1.95 3.55 12.27
C TYR A 193 -1.34 2.16 12.34
N ILE A 194 -0.39 1.95 13.25
CA ILE A 194 0.42 0.73 13.34
C ILE A 194 0.05 0.00 14.63
N PHE A 195 -0.49 -1.21 14.49
CA PHE A 195 -0.90 -2.07 15.59
C PHE A 195 0.01 -3.28 15.69
N ASP A 196 0.21 -3.81 16.90
CA ASP A 196 0.76 -5.16 17.04
C ASP A 196 -0.33 -6.22 16.80
N TYR A 197 0.07 -7.49 16.76
CA TYR A 197 -0.87 -8.60 16.54
C TYR A 197 -1.84 -8.86 17.70
N TYR A 198 -1.64 -8.20 18.85
CA TYR A 198 -2.54 -8.21 19.99
C TYR A 198 -3.57 -7.08 19.94
N GLY A 199 -3.51 -6.24 18.92
CA GLY A 199 -4.43 -5.12 18.72
C GLY A 199 -4.07 -3.84 19.48
N ALA A 200 -2.86 -3.74 20.05
CA ALA A 200 -2.41 -2.52 20.69
C ALA A 200 -1.81 -1.55 19.66
N LEU A 201 -2.27 -0.28 19.68
CA LEU A 201 -1.68 0.77 18.87
C LEU A 201 -0.25 1.06 19.31
N LYS A 202 0.70 0.95 18.38
CA LYS A 202 2.14 1.18 18.64
C LYS A 202 2.61 2.52 18.13
N ASN A 203 2.11 2.94 16.97
CA ASN A 203 2.57 4.18 16.36
C ASN A 203 1.50 4.77 15.43
N LYS A 204 1.65 6.08 15.16
CA LYS A 204 0.89 6.80 14.16
C LYS A 204 1.85 7.68 13.35
N ILE A 205 1.84 7.53 12.03
CA ILE A 205 2.73 8.30 11.15
C ILE A 205 1.89 9.14 10.19
N PRO A 206 1.98 10.47 10.21
CA PRO A 206 1.10 11.37 9.46
C PRO A 206 1.57 11.58 8.01
N PHE A 207 1.78 10.50 7.25
CA PHE A 207 2.03 10.58 5.81
C PHE A 207 0.69 10.62 5.09
N LEU A 208 0.29 11.81 4.67
CA LEU A 208 -1.01 12.08 4.07
C LEU A 208 -0.92 12.04 2.54
N HIS A 209 -1.99 11.60 1.90
CA HIS A 209 -2.16 11.62 0.44
C HIS A 209 -1.12 10.81 -0.34
N TRP A 210 -0.50 9.82 0.31
CA TRP A 210 0.31 8.86 -0.41
C TRP A 210 -0.59 7.88 -1.14
N LYS A 211 -0.26 7.59 -2.39
CA LYS A 211 -0.96 6.62 -3.23
C LYS A 211 -0.24 5.27 -3.18
N ASN A 212 -1.01 4.19 -3.27
CA ASN A 212 -0.50 2.82 -3.41
C ASN A 212 0.64 2.50 -2.43
N VAL A 213 0.31 2.68 -1.16
CA VAL A 213 1.27 2.42 -0.07
C VAL A 213 1.56 0.94 0.08
N GLU A 214 2.83 0.61 0.35
CA GLU A 214 3.29 -0.74 0.68
C GLU A 214 4.31 -0.72 1.82
N VAL A 215 4.44 -1.85 2.50
CA VAL A 215 5.50 -2.09 3.50
C VAL A 215 6.34 -3.27 3.02
N ILE A 216 7.57 -2.99 2.58
CA ILE A 216 8.50 -3.98 2.06
C ILE A 216 9.68 -4.08 3.01
N GLY A 217 9.86 -5.24 3.63
CA GLY A 217 10.81 -5.39 4.72
C GLY A 217 10.45 -4.46 5.89
N LYS A 218 11.34 -3.53 6.22
CA LYS A 218 11.16 -2.53 7.29
C LYS A 218 10.98 -1.10 6.75
N ASP A 219 10.63 -0.96 5.49
CA ASP A 219 10.47 0.33 4.84
C ASP A 219 9.02 0.52 4.40
N ILE A 220 8.47 1.69 4.68
CA ILE A 220 7.19 2.12 4.15
C ILE A 220 7.43 2.84 2.83
N TYR A 221 6.72 2.44 1.79
CA TYR A 221 6.72 3.07 0.48
C TYR A 221 5.37 3.69 0.17
N GLY A 222 5.37 4.72 -0.66
CA GLY A 222 4.16 5.31 -1.21
C GLY A 222 4.49 6.29 -2.32
N PHE A 223 3.51 6.58 -3.15
CA PHE A 223 3.68 7.46 -4.30
C PHE A 223 3.00 8.81 -4.07
N GLY A 224 3.74 9.90 -4.40
CA GLY A 224 3.18 11.20 -4.63
C GLY A 224 2.90 11.43 -6.12
N ASP A 225 2.55 12.65 -6.50
CA ASP A 225 2.27 12.97 -7.91
C ASP A 225 3.52 12.90 -8.80
N SER A 226 4.71 13.16 -8.27
CA SER A 226 5.97 13.18 -9.01
C SER A 226 7.12 12.47 -8.31
N CYS A 227 6.88 11.80 -7.21
CA CYS A 227 7.93 11.13 -6.43
C CYS A 227 7.45 9.81 -5.84
N LEU A 228 8.42 8.91 -5.63
CA LEU A 228 8.31 7.73 -4.78
C LEU A 228 8.92 8.10 -3.42
N TYR A 229 8.16 7.88 -2.38
CA TYR A 229 8.61 8.00 -0.99
C TYR A 229 9.10 6.67 -0.46
N GLN A 230 10.19 6.68 0.29
CA GLN A 230 10.68 5.56 1.08
C GLN A 230 10.95 6.05 2.51
N TYR A 231 10.31 5.42 3.48
CA TYR A 231 10.51 5.73 4.89
C TYR A 231 10.98 4.50 5.65
N PRO A 232 12.30 4.36 5.87
CA PRO A 232 12.86 3.29 6.67
C PRO A 232 12.49 3.47 8.16
N LEU A 233 11.80 2.48 8.73
CA LEU A 233 11.40 2.50 10.14
C LEU A 233 12.59 2.46 11.10
N SER A 234 13.77 2.02 10.61
CA SER A 234 15.00 1.95 11.39
C SER A 234 15.70 3.30 11.57
N SER A 235 15.65 4.17 10.56
CA SER A 235 16.34 5.47 10.54
C SER A 235 15.40 6.65 10.70
N LEU A 236 14.11 6.45 10.51
CA LEU A 236 13.06 7.47 10.54
C LEU A 236 13.33 8.65 9.61
N ASN A 237 14.02 8.40 8.49
CA ASN A 237 14.48 9.42 7.56
C ASN A 237 13.77 9.26 6.21
N LEU A 238 12.86 10.17 5.89
CA LEU A 238 12.12 10.13 4.63
C LEU A 238 13.06 10.40 3.46
N LYS A 239 13.03 9.52 2.47
CA LYS A 239 13.71 9.66 1.19
C LYS A 239 12.69 9.87 0.10
N GLU A 240 13.04 10.72 -0.87
CA GLU A 240 12.22 11.05 -2.02
C GLU A 240 12.99 10.77 -3.31
N TYR A 241 12.37 10.02 -4.22
CA TYR A 241 12.93 9.68 -5.53
C TYR A 241 12.03 10.26 -6.61
N ILE A 242 12.59 11.14 -7.46
CA ILE A 242 11.83 11.77 -8.53
C ILE A 242 11.44 10.71 -9.57
N LEU A 243 10.15 10.66 -9.89
CA LEU A 243 9.63 9.76 -10.92
C LEU A 243 9.86 10.32 -12.32
N PRO A 244 10.17 9.45 -13.31
CA PRO A 244 10.23 9.87 -14.70
C PRO A 244 8.90 10.47 -15.17
N LYS A 245 8.95 11.49 -16.03
CA LYS A 245 7.73 12.11 -16.59
C LYS A 245 6.81 11.11 -17.30
N SER A 246 7.38 10.04 -17.86
CA SER A 246 6.60 8.97 -18.50
C SER A 246 5.68 8.19 -17.55
N PHE A 247 5.86 8.35 -16.22
CA PHE A 247 5.01 7.69 -15.22
C PHE A 247 3.70 8.46 -14.98
N SER A 248 3.64 9.75 -15.34
CA SER A 248 2.44 10.59 -15.11
C SER A 248 1.19 10.13 -15.88
N THR A 249 1.34 9.29 -16.91
CA THR A 249 0.23 8.71 -17.68
C THR A 249 -0.28 7.39 -17.09
N ALA A 250 0.31 6.89 -16.01
CA ALA A 250 -0.16 5.69 -15.36
C ALA A 250 -1.48 5.96 -14.62
N THR A 251 -2.44 5.07 -14.79
CA THR A 251 -3.71 5.07 -14.02
C THR A 251 -3.53 4.43 -12.65
N GLU A 252 -2.57 3.52 -12.52
CA GLU A 252 -2.21 2.86 -11.28
C GLU A 252 -0.70 2.56 -11.25
N ILE A 253 -0.11 2.62 -10.08
CA ILE A 253 1.32 2.40 -9.86
C ILE A 253 1.51 1.57 -8.59
N GLU A 254 2.37 0.57 -8.62
CA GLU A 254 2.67 -0.30 -7.47
C GLU A 254 4.18 -0.57 -7.40
N ILE A 255 4.69 -0.79 -6.20
CA ILE A 255 6.08 -1.22 -5.98
C ILE A 255 6.10 -2.57 -5.27
N GLU A 256 6.86 -3.53 -5.80
CA GLU A 256 7.12 -4.83 -5.20
C GLU A 256 8.50 -5.32 -5.67
N ASN A 257 9.29 -5.94 -4.76
CA ASN A 257 10.60 -6.52 -5.08
C ASN A 257 11.55 -5.62 -5.90
N ASN A 258 11.71 -4.35 -5.53
CA ASN A 258 12.50 -3.36 -6.27
C ASN A 258 12.06 -3.19 -7.74
N LYS A 259 10.80 -3.46 -8.03
CA LYS A 259 10.16 -3.19 -9.30
C LYS A 259 9.01 -2.22 -9.13
N VAL A 260 8.88 -1.31 -10.08
CA VAL A 260 7.70 -0.44 -10.17
C VAL A 260 6.88 -0.90 -11.36
N TYR A 261 5.61 -1.10 -11.11
CA TYR A 261 4.61 -1.53 -12.07
C TYR A 261 3.72 -0.34 -12.39
N LEU A 262 3.49 -0.09 -13.67
CA LEU A 262 2.67 1.02 -14.16
C LEU A 262 1.55 0.47 -15.04
N LEU A 263 0.32 0.65 -14.62
CA LEU A 263 -0.83 0.39 -15.47
C LEU A 263 -1.11 1.63 -16.32
N LYS A 264 -1.20 1.43 -17.63
CA LYS A 264 -1.53 2.44 -18.63
C LYS A 264 -2.67 1.97 -19.51
N GLU A 265 -3.19 2.85 -20.35
CA GLU A 265 -4.29 2.50 -21.26
C GLU A 265 -3.97 1.34 -22.21
N ASP A 266 -2.71 1.21 -22.62
CA ASP A 266 -2.22 0.20 -23.58
C ASP A 266 -1.67 -1.08 -22.91
N GLY A 267 -1.59 -1.12 -21.57
CA GLY A 267 -1.11 -2.29 -20.85
C GLY A 267 -0.35 -2.00 -19.57
N LEU A 268 0.37 -3.00 -19.10
CA LEU A 268 1.22 -2.93 -17.91
C LEU A 268 2.70 -2.83 -18.30
N GLN A 269 3.40 -1.85 -17.74
CA GLN A 269 4.84 -1.70 -17.85
C GLN A 269 5.51 -2.00 -16.51
N VAL A 270 6.63 -2.74 -16.53
CA VAL A 270 7.41 -3.11 -15.35
C VAL A 270 8.80 -2.50 -15.46
N TYR A 271 9.20 -1.74 -14.46
CA TYR A 271 10.51 -1.11 -14.35
C TYR A 271 11.30 -1.70 -13.20
N LYS A 272 12.59 -1.91 -13.40
CA LYS A 272 13.53 -2.18 -12.30
C LYS A 272 13.99 -0.85 -11.70
N VAL A 273 14.05 -0.80 -10.37
CA VAL A 273 14.65 0.31 -9.61
C VAL A 273 16.08 -0.09 -9.28
N GLN A 274 17.06 0.74 -9.65
CA GLN A 274 18.51 0.52 -9.38
C GLN A 274 18.96 1.31 -8.14
#